data_d99ceb0f9767571482ffa886fdf26e26
#
_entry.id   d99ceb0f9767571482ffa886fdf26e26
#
_cell.length_a   1.000
_cell.length_b   1.000
_cell.length_c   1.000
_cell.angle_alpha   90.00
_cell.angle_beta   90.00
_cell.angle_gamma   90.00
#
_symmetry.space_group_name_H-M   'P 1'
#
loop_
_entity.id
_entity.type
_entity.pdbx_description
1 polymer ?
#
loop_
_entity_poly.entity_id
_entity_poly.type
_entity_poly.pdbx_seq_one_letter_code
_entity_poly.pdbx_strand_id
1 'polypeptide(L)'
;MLTKKFIEWITINRNCAKSTKENYERILTRFNEFLSAISFGKIDLNNPSTVKYYHIDQRIAIQRQKKTIKTCNLYVWCIRSYFRFCLYMEQKVIDYKWINFSKEPQKNIEYLSDEQIEKIFQWIKERKTKTKQQDIIKIRDLCIVKLLFYTWLRISELLNLKVSDLDDEIIQIVGKGGVHRVVFIKRWSEERKLLEYYLRLRKDKEERLFINHCNNAFWKLSRVSVERMVREEWKKQWITVYPHLFRHSFATKLIRKKASIFHIQKLLWHKNIQTTQNYLSCLEHELEEVQLLVKEKL
;
A
#
# COMPACT_ATOMS: atom_id res chain seq x y z
N MET A 1 -3.12 -29.21 14.88
CA MET A 1 -3.15 -27.88 15.48
C MET A 1 -4.29 -27.07 14.86
N LEU A 2 -5.17 -26.52 15.68
CA LEU A 2 -6.37 -25.78 15.24
C LEU A 2 -6.03 -24.52 14.43
N THR A 3 -4.95 -23.83 14.81
CA THR A 3 -4.43 -22.66 14.07
C THR A 3 -4.03 -22.99 12.63
N LYS A 4 -3.43 -24.16 12.37
CA LYS A 4 -3.11 -24.60 11.00
C LYS A 4 -4.38 -24.86 10.19
N LYS A 5 -5.37 -25.55 10.76
CA LYS A 5 -6.68 -25.77 10.12
C LYS A 5 -7.38 -24.46 9.76
N PHE A 6 -7.28 -23.44 10.63
CA PHE A 6 -7.81 -22.11 10.34
C PHE A 6 -7.13 -21.47 9.13
N ILE A 7 -5.81 -21.56 9.02
CA ILE A 7 -5.07 -20.98 7.89
C ILE A 7 -5.46 -21.68 6.58
N GLU A 8 -5.60 -23.00 6.59
CA GLU A 8 -6.12 -23.78 5.45
C GLU A 8 -7.54 -23.35 5.10
N TRP A 9 -8.42 -23.25 6.11
CA TRP A 9 -9.81 -22.84 5.92
C TRP A 9 -9.94 -21.45 5.29
N ILE A 10 -9.19 -20.43 5.74
CA ILE A 10 -9.23 -19.09 5.11
C ILE A 10 -8.66 -19.09 3.70
N THR A 11 -7.72 -19.97 3.41
CA THR A 11 -7.13 -20.11 2.07
C THR A 11 -8.16 -20.65 1.09
N ILE A 12 -8.89 -21.70 1.49
CA ILE A 12 -9.91 -22.34 0.66
C ILE A 12 -11.15 -21.45 0.52
N ASN A 13 -11.71 -21.01 1.66
CA ASN A 13 -13.03 -20.35 1.66
C ASN A 13 -13.01 -18.86 1.33
N ARG A 14 -11.86 -18.17 1.47
CA ARG A 14 -11.76 -16.73 1.23
C ARG A 14 -10.83 -16.35 0.10
N ASN A 15 -10.21 -17.32 -0.56
CA ASN A 15 -9.18 -17.07 -1.59
C ASN A 15 -8.20 -15.98 -1.16
N CYS A 16 -7.66 -16.10 0.05
CA CYS A 16 -6.81 -15.07 0.66
C CYS A 16 -5.47 -14.97 -0.05
N ALA A 17 -5.01 -13.75 -0.30
CA ALA A 17 -3.67 -13.52 -0.82
C ALA A 17 -2.60 -14.07 0.14
N LYS A 18 -1.48 -14.55 -0.40
CA LYS A 18 -0.34 -15.09 0.35
C LYS A 18 0.07 -14.17 1.52
N SER A 19 0.16 -12.85 1.27
CA SER A 19 0.51 -11.87 2.30
C SER A 19 -0.51 -11.78 3.45
N THR A 20 -1.80 -12.03 3.18
CA THR A 20 -2.84 -12.07 4.21
C THR A 20 -2.67 -13.31 5.08
N LYS A 21 -2.42 -14.46 4.46
CA LYS A 21 -2.12 -15.71 5.14
C LYS A 21 -0.92 -15.55 6.08
N GLU A 22 0.20 -15.08 5.58
CA GLU A 22 1.43 -14.84 6.35
C GLU A 22 1.20 -13.88 7.54
N ASN A 23 0.41 -12.84 7.33
CA ASN A 23 0.05 -11.91 8.41
C ASN A 23 -0.80 -12.60 9.49
N TYR A 24 -1.77 -13.43 9.11
CA TYR A 24 -2.61 -14.14 10.06
C TYR A 24 -1.81 -15.17 10.85
N GLU A 25 -0.96 -15.95 10.18
CA GLU A 25 -0.03 -16.87 10.82
C GLU A 25 0.82 -16.16 11.88
N ARG A 26 1.47 -15.07 11.49
CA ARG A 26 2.32 -14.28 12.39
C ARG A 26 1.55 -13.70 13.58
N ILE A 27 0.33 -13.22 13.38
CA ILE A 27 -0.50 -12.66 14.46
C ILE A 27 -0.89 -13.76 15.43
N LEU A 28 -1.37 -14.91 14.93
CA LEU A 28 -1.79 -16.02 15.78
C LEU A 28 -0.62 -16.66 16.55
N THR A 29 0.54 -16.83 15.90
CA THR A 29 1.75 -17.30 16.57
C THR A 29 2.12 -16.39 17.75
N ARG A 30 2.22 -15.08 17.51
CA ARG A 30 2.54 -14.12 18.57
C ARG A 30 1.48 -14.01 19.66
N PHE A 31 0.23 -14.27 19.34
CA PHE A 31 -0.82 -14.31 20.34
C PHE A 31 -0.71 -15.57 21.17
N ASN A 32 -0.44 -16.71 20.55
CA ASN A 32 -0.24 -17.96 21.27
C ASN A 32 0.98 -17.93 22.20
N GLU A 33 2.10 -17.36 21.73
CA GLU A 33 3.28 -17.12 22.56
C GLU A 33 2.95 -16.26 23.79
N PHE A 34 2.16 -15.21 23.60
CA PHE A 34 1.72 -14.36 24.70
C PHE A 34 0.85 -15.13 25.69
N LEU A 35 -0.14 -15.90 25.22
CA LEU A 35 -1.01 -16.72 26.08
C LEU A 35 -0.20 -17.74 26.89
N SER A 36 0.72 -18.43 26.24
CA SER A 36 1.61 -19.38 26.88
C SER A 36 2.48 -18.73 27.97
N ALA A 37 3.01 -17.54 27.68
CA ALA A 37 3.85 -16.80 28.63
C ALA A 37 3.10 -16.38 29.90
N ILE A 38 1.86 -15.84 29.75
CA ILE A 38 1.07 -15.39 30.92
C ILE A 38 0.44 -16.52 31.75
N SER A 39 0.40 -17.73 31.19
CA SER A 39 -0.28 -18.87 31.81
C SER A 39 0.63 -20.06 32.11
N PHE A 40 1.94 -19.89 31.92
CA PHE A 40 2.90 -20.99 32.02
C PHE A 40 2.50 -22.20 31.15
N GLY A 41 2.04 -21.92 29.91
CA GLY A 41 1.66 -22.95 28.94
C GLY A 41 0.26 -23.55 29.11
N LYS A 42 -0.54 -23.12 30.10
CA LYS A 42 -1.88 -23.68 30.37
C LYS A 42 -2.96 -23.17 29.39
N ILE A 43 -2.74 -22.04 28.75
CA ILE A 43 -3.68 -21.40 27.82
C ILE A 43 -3.04 -21.34 26.46
N ASP A 44 -3.70 -21.86 25.44
CA ASP A 44 -3.25 -21.77 24.05
C ASP A 44 -4.43 -21.71 23.06
N LEU A 45 -4.13 -21.33 21.82
CA LEU A 45 -5.13 -21.26 20.77
C LEU A 45 -5.60 -22.63 20.25
N ASN A 46 -4.90 -23.72 20.53
CA ASN A 46 -5.37 -25.07 20.15
C ASN A 46 -6.44 -25.61 21.10
N ASN A 47 -6.51 -25.01 22.28
CA ASN A 47 -7.62 -25.20 23.22
C ASN A 47 -8.33 -23.83 23.45
N PRO A 48 -9.11 -23.36 22.46
CA PRO A 48 -9.65 -22.01 22.48
C PRO A 48 -10.67 -21.75 23.59
N SER A 49 -11.21 -22.80 24.23
CA SER A 49 -12.11 -22.68 25.39
C SER A 49 -11.41 -22.08 26.63
N THR A 50 -10.09 -22.17 26.69
CA THR A 50 -9.27 -21.63 27.79
C THR A 50 -9.06 -20.14 27.68
N VAL A 51 -9.25 -19.57 26.47
CA VAL A 51 -9.05 -18.13 26.19
C VAL A 51 -10.26 -17.34 26.66
N LYS A 52 -10.02 -16.27 27.42
CA LYS A 52 -11.04 -15.34 27.91
C LYS A 52 -10.85 -13.96 27.30
N TYR A 53 -11.90 -13.11 27.38
CA TYR A 53 -11.84 -11.75 26.83
C TYR A 53 -10.67 -10.94 27.38
N TYR A 54 -10.41 -10.98 28.67
CA TYR A 54 -9.33 -10.23 29.31
C TYR A 54 -7.94 -10.58 28.76
N HIS A 55 -7.68 -11.81 28.31
CA HIS A 55 -6.42 -12.15 27.65
C HIS A 55 -6.24 -11.39 26.33
N ILE A 56 -7.34 -11.22 25.57
CA ILE A 56 -7.35 -10.47 24.33
C ILE A 56 -7.15 -9.00 24.61
N ASP A 57 -7.88 -8.46 25.60
CA ASP A 57 -7.79 -7.05 25.98
C ASP A 57 -6.39 -6.69 26.48
N GLN A 58 -5.77 -7.50 27.31
CA GLN A 58 -4.38 -7.33 27.73
C GLN A 58 -3.43 -7.29 26.53
N ARG A 59 -3.59 -8.22 25.60
CA ARG A 59 -2.75 -8.24 24.40
C ARG A 59 -2.95 -7.01 23.54
N ILE A 60 -4.18 -6.57 23.35
CA ILE A 60 -4.50 -5.35 22.58
C ILE A 60 -3.93 -4.12 23.28
N ALA A 61 -4.04 -4.02 24.61
CA ALA A 61 -3.47 -2.93 25.40
C ALA A 61 -1.95 -2.82 25.20
N ILE A 62 -1.23 -3.94 25.26
CA ILE A 62 0.22 -4.00 24.98
C ILE A 62 0.52 -3.55 23.52
N GLN A 63 -0.31 -3.98 22.57
CA GLN A 63 -0.11 -3.57 21.17
C GLN A 63 -0.34 -2.06 20.97
N ARG A 64 -1.34 -1.48 21.64
CA ARG A 64 -1.64 -0.05 21.57
C ARG A 64 -0.49 0.85 22.00
N GLN A 65 0.32 0.41 22.97
CA GLN A 65 1.51 1.15 23.39
C GLN A 65 2.59 1.26 22.30
N LYS A 66 2.64 0.30 21.37
CA LYS A 66 3.73 0.14 20.40
C LYS A 66 3.30 0.29 18.93
N LYS A 67 2.01 0.28 18.65
CA LYS A 67 1.47 0.20 17.28
C LYS A 67 0.31 1.18 17.07
N THR A 68 0.07 1.52 15.80
CA THR A 68 -1.06 2.35 15.41
C THR A 68 -2.40 1.61 15.63
N ILE A 69 -3.47 2.37 15.84
CA ILE A 69 -4.84 1.83 16.00
C ILE A 69 -5.21 0.91 14.83
N LYS A 70 -4.87 1.31 13.60
CA LYS A 70 -5.09 0.49 12.39
C LYS A 70 -4.41 -0.88 12.48
N THR A 71 -3.19 -0.93 13.00
CA THR A 71 -2.47 -2.20 13.21
C THR A 71 -3.12 -3.04 14.32
N CYS A 72 -3.60 -2.40 15.38
CA CYS A 72 -4.33 -3.08 16.46
C CYS A 72 -5.67 -3.63 15.95
N ASN A 73 -6.39 -2.87 15.12
CA ASN A 73 -7.63 -3.33 14.49
C ASN A 73 -7.41 -4.52 13.54
N LEU A 74 -6.29 -4.56 12.81
CA LEU A 74 -5.93 -5.75 12.02
C LEU A 74 -5.72 -6.97 12.90
N TYR A 75 -5.13 -6.79 14.08
CA TYR A 75 -4.96 -7.83 15.07
C TYR A 75 -6.33 -8.34 15.57
N VAL A 76 -7.23 -7.42 15.94
CA VAL A 76 -8.61 -7.74 16.33
C VAL A 76 -9.34 -8.50 15.21
N TRP A 77 -9.21 -8.07 13.97
CA TRP A 77 -9.78 -8.75 12.80
C TRP A 77 -9.32 -10.20 12.67
N CYS A 78 -8.02 -10.44 12.86
CA CYS A 78 -7.45 -11.77 12.81
C CYS A 78 -8.02 -12.66 13.93
N ILE A 79 -8.03 -12.16 15.17
CA ILE A 79 -8.54 -12.88 16.35
C ILE A 79 -10.03 -13.19 16.20
N ARG A 80 -10.86 -12.22 15.81
CA ARG A 80 -12.29 -12.45 15.54
C ARG A 80 -12.51 -13.52 14.46
N SER A 81 -11.72 -13.48 13.39
CA SER A 81 -11.80 -14.46 12.31
C SER A 81 -11.44 -15.87 12.78
N TYR A 82 -10.45 -15.98 13.66
CA TYR A 82 -10.05 -17.24 14.27
C TYR A 82 -11.15 -17.81 15.20
N PHE A 83 -11.70 -17.01 16.10
CA PHE A 83 -12.78 -17.46 16.99
C PHE A 83 -14.06 -17.78 16.22
N ARG A 84 -14.36 -17.03 15.15
CA ARG A 84 -15.47 -17.40 14.24
C ARG A 84 -15.25 -18.77 13.60
N PHE A 85 -14.02 -19.08 13.18
CA PHE A 85 -13.68 -20.41 12.67
C PHE A 85 -13.81 -21.48 13.76
N CYS A 86 -13.38 -21.19 14.99
CA CYS A 86 -13.53 -22.13 16.10
C CYS A 86 -15.01 -22.47 16.37
N LEU A 87 -15.90 -21.47 16.32
CA LEU A 87 -17.36 -21.70 16.40
C LEU A 87 -17.87 -22.55 15.25
N TYR A 88 -17.40 -22.29 14.03
CA TYR A 88 -17.75 -23.12 12.86
C TYR A 88 -17.29 -24.58 13.04
N MET A 89 -16.19 -24.80 13.75
CA MET A 89 -15.67 -26.12 14.12
C MET A 89 -16.30 -26.67 15.43
N GLU A 90 -17.43 -26.11 15.84
CA GLU A 90 -18.19 -26.52 17.04
C GLU A 90 -17.37 -26.49 18.35
N GLN A 91 -16.30 -25.70 18.37
CA GLN A 91 -15.51 -25.53 19.58
C GLN A 91 -16.20 -24.58 20.56
N LYS A 92 -16.16 -24.92 21.86
CA LYS A 92 -16.62 -24.02 22.92
C LYS A 92 -15.65 -22.81 23.03
N VAL A 93 -16.11 -21.62 22.68
CA VAL A 93 -15.29 -20.40 22.67
C VAL A 93 -16.10 -19.18 23.11
N ILE A 94 -15.40 -18.10 23.42
CA ILE A 94 -16.02 -16.79 23.64
C ILE A 94 -16.71 -16.27 22.36
N ASP A 95 -17.76 -15.49 22.52
CA ASP A 95 -18.40 -14.84 21.36
C ASP A 95 -17.48 -13.74 20.81
N TYR A 96 -16.95 -13.98 19.60
CA TYR A 96 -16.04 -13.05 18.91
C TYR A 96 -16.66 -11.67 18.63
N LYS A 97 -17.98 -11.53 18.67
CA LYS A 97 -18.68 -10.26 18.43
C LYS A 97 -18.36 -9.21 19.49
N TRP A 98 -18.05 -9.64 20.72
CA TRP A 98 -17.69 -8.78 21.84
C TRP A 98 -16.21 -8.31 21.84
N ILE A 99 -15.39 -8.80 20.92
CA ILE A 99 -14.02 -8.30 20.75
C ILE A 99 -14.05 -7.02 19.92
N ASN A 100 -14.01 -5.86 20.55
CA ASN A 100 -14.29 -4.58 19.87
C ASN A 100 -13.08 -4.00 19.12
N PHE A 101 -13.38 -3.33 18.00
CA PHE A 101 -12.43 -2.50 17.30
C PHE A 101 -12.26 -1.16 18.02
N SER A 102 -11.05 -0.60 17.92
CA SER A 102 -10.81 0.78 18.35
C SER A 102 -11.28 1.74 17.26
N LYS A 103 -11.93 2.85 17.66
CA LYS A 103 -12.31 3.91 16.73
C LYS A 103 -11.02 4.56 16.18
N GLU A 104 -10.89 4.56 14.86
CA GLU A 104 -9.78 5.24 14.20
C GLU A 104 -10.11 6.74 14.09
N PRO A 105 -9.17 7.63 14.44
CA PRO A 105 -9.35 9.04 14.17
C PRO A 105 -9.39 9.25 12.65
N GLN A 106 -10.22 10.18 12.19
CA GLN A 106 -10.16 10.63 10.81
C GLN A 106 -8.79 11.22 10.55
N LYS A 107 -8.10 10.70 9.54
CA LYS A 107 -6.81 11.24 9.10
C LYS A 107 -7.04 12.11 7.89
N ASN A 108 -6.52 13.30 7.92
CA ASN A 108 -6.37 14.09 6.70
C ASN A 108 -5.46 13.33 5.73
N ILE A 109 -5.87 13.26 4.48
CA ILE A 109 -5.08 12.60 3.45
C ILE A 109 -3.94 13.55 3.09
N GLU A 110 -2.72 13.11 3.38
CA GLU A 110 -1.53 13.80 2.90
C GLU A 110 -1.45 13.67 1.36
N TYR A 111 -1.08 14.75 0.70
CA TYR A 111 -0.83 14.80 -0.73
C TYR A 111 0.29 15.79 -1.04
N LEU A 112 0.90 15.66 -2.19
CA LEU A 112 1.94 16.58 -2.68
C LEU A 112 1.31 17.65 -3.57
N SER A 113 1.74 18.89 -3.41
CA SER A 113 1.41 19.97 -4.36
C SER A 113 2.09 19.73 -5.72
N ASP A 114 1.61 20.38 -6.77
CA ASP A 114 2.23 20.30 -8.09
C ASP A 114 3.69 20.77 -8.05
N GLU A 115 4.00 21.81 -7.29
CA GLU A 115 5.38 22.31 -7.09
C GLU A 115 6.27 21.28 -6.38
N GLN A 116 5.72 20.59 -5.38
CA GLN A 116 6.46 19.53 -4.69
C GLN A 116 6.75 18.36 -5.64
N ILE A 117 5.81 18.00 -6.49
CA ILE A 117 5.97 16.93 -7.48
C ILE A 117 7.03 17.30 -8.51
N GLU A 118 7.00 18.54 -9.04
CA GLU A 118 8.00 19.01 -9.98
C GLU A 118 9.41 19.09 -9.35
N LYS A 119 9.51 19.56 -8.11
CA LYS A 119 10.77 19.50 -7.34
C LYS A 119 11.30 18.06 -7.22
N ILE A 120 10.41 17.06 -7.07
CA ILE A 120 10.77 15.64 -7.05
C ILE A 120 11.41 15.24 -8.37
N PHE A 121 10.77 15.53 -9.47
CA PHE A 121 11.30 15.18 -10.79
C PHE A 121 12.63 15.89 -11.08
N GLN A 122 12.70 17.18 -10.79
CA GLN A 122 13.89 17.98 -11.01
C GLN A 122 15.07 17.46 -10.20
N TRP A 123 14.85 17.17 -8.93
CA TRP A 123 15.90 16.68 -8.06
C TRP A 123 16.47 15.32 -8.51
N ILE A 124 15.62 14.36 -8.92
CA ILE A 124 16.11 13.09 -9.48
C ILE A 124 16.89 13.36 -10.79
N LYS A 125 16.41 14.26 -11.62
CA LYS A 125 17.04 14.65 -12.90
C LYS A 125 18.42 15.28 -12.70
N GLU A 126 18.58 16.10 -11.66
CA GLU A 126 19.82 16.82 -11.35
C GLU A 126 20.81 15.98 -10.49
N ARG A 127 20.40 14.80 -10.02
CA ARG A 127 21.27 13.94 -9.22
C ARG A 127 22.59 13.66 -9.96
N LYS A 128 23.71 14.06 -9.34
CA LYS A 128 25.04 13.83 -9.90
C LYS A 128 25.36 12.34 -9.92
N THR A 129 25.90 11.89 -11.01
CA THR A 129 26.32 10.49 -11.24
C THR A 129 27.79 10.47 -11.63
N LYS A 130 28.49 9.42 -11.24
CA LYS A 130 29.94 9.24 -11.54
C LYS A 130 30.19 8.13 -12.54
N THR A 131 29.21 7.27 -12.79
CA THR A 131 29.35 6.10 -13.66
C THR A 131 28.13 5.94 -14.56
N LYS A 132 28.31 5.33 -15.72
CA LYS A 132 27.21 4.98 -16.65
C LYS A 132 26.11 4.16 -15.96
N GLN A 133 26.50 3.30 -15.02
CA GLN A 133 25.55 2.51 -14.24
C GLN A 133 24.66 3.38 -13.34
N GLN A 134 25.24 4.39 -12.69
CA GLN A 134 24.47 5.35 -11.90
C GLN A 134 23.54 6.20 -12.79
N ASP A 135 23.94 6.49 -14.04
CA ASP A 135 23.09 7.17 -15.01
C ASP A 135 21.84 6.36 -15.34
N ILE A 136 22.01 5.05 -15.64
CA ILE A 136 20.88 4.16 -15.91
C ILE A 136 19.94 4.08 -14.68
N ILE A 137 20.51 3.95 -13.47
CA ILE A 137 19.74 3.94 -12.23
C ILE A 137 18.95 5.25 -12.06
N LYS A 138 19.56 6.40 -12.32
CA LYS A 138 18.90 7.71 -12.25
C LYS A 138 17.73 7.80 -13.23
N ILE A 139 17.92 7.41 -14.48
CA ILE A 139 16.86 7.40 -15.49
C ILE A 139 15.74 6.44 -15.11
N ARG A 140 16.06 5.22 -14.63
CA ARG A 140 15.11 4.26 -14.10
C ARG A 140 14.27 4.85 -12.97
N ASP A 141 14.92 5.48 -12.00
CA ASP A 141 14.26 6.06 -10.83
C ASP A 141 13.31 7.18 -11.22
N LEU A 142 13.71 8.02 -12.16
CA LEU A 142 12.84 9.07 -12.72
C LEU A 142 11.64 8.48 -13.48
N CYS A 143 11.83 7.41 -14.28
CA CYS A 143 10.73 6.68 -14.92
C CYS A 143 9.75 6.14 -13.87
N ILE A 144 10.26 5.49 -12.82
CA ILE A 144 9.43 4.90 -11.76
C ILE A 144 8.54 5.97 -11.11
N VAL A 145 9.13 7.11 -10.72
CA VAL A 145 8.40 8.15 -10.01
C VAL A 145 7.38 8.84 -10.92
N LYS A 146 7.75 9.16 -12.16
CA LYS A 146 6.82 9.71 -13.16
C LYS A 146 5.66 8.75 -13.44
N LEU A 147 5.93 7.46 -13.64
CA LEU A 147 4.87 6.47 -13.85
C LEU A 147 3.96 6.33 -12.63
N LEU A 148 4.51 6.26 -11.41
CA LEU A 148 3.69 6.21 -10.19
C LEU A 148 2.73 7.40 -10.08
N PHE A 149 3.16 8.59 -10.52
CA PHE A 149 2.33 9.78 -10.47
C PHE A 149 1.32 9.84 -11.62
N TYR A 150 1.76 9.76 -12.87
CA TYR A 150 0.88 9.97 -14.04
C TYR A 150 -0.01 8.78 -14.37
N THR A 151 0.36 7.57 -13.96
CA THR A 151 -0.40 6.35 -14.25
C THR A 151 -1.11 5.75 -13.04
N TRP A 152 -0.97 6.38 -11.86
CA TRP A 152 -1.54 5.95 -10.58
C TRP A 152 -1.40 4.46 -10.26
N LEU A 153 -0.40 3.82 -10.84
CA LEU A 153 -0.05 2.43 -10.59
C LEU A 153 0.26 2.18 -9.11
N ARG A 154 -0.17 1.02 -8.62
CA ARG A 154 0.35 0.56 -7.33
C ARG A 154 1.81 0.13 -7.51
N ILE A 155 2.64 0.36 -6.50
CA ILE A 155 4.05 -0.06 -6.56
C ILE A 155 4.22 -1.53 -6.95
N SER A 156 3.33 -2.42 -6.47
CA SER A 156 3.38 -3.84 -6.83
C SER A 156 3.01 -4.10 -8.29
N GLU A 157 2.11 -3.32 -8.86
CA GLU A 157 1.75 -3.39 -10.28
C GLU A 157 2.93 -2.93 -11.13
N LEU A 158 3.49 -1.76 -10.81
CA LEU A 158 4.67 -1.22 -11.50
C LEU A 158 5.86 -2.17 -11.49
N LEU A 159 6.17 -2.79 -10.33
CA LEU A 159 7.29 -3.72 -10.21
C LEU A 159 7.07 -5.08 -10.89
N ASN A 160 5.84 -5.40 -11.25
CA ASN A 160 5.50 -6.62 -11.98
C ASN A 160 5.37 -6.38 -13.48
N LEU A 161 5.42 -5.12 -13.97
CA LEU A 161 5.38 -4.84 -15.40
C LEU A 161 6.52 -5.53 -16.14
N LYS A 162 6.20 -6.07 -17.29
CA LYS A 162 7.13 -6.61 -18.27
C LYS A 162 7.31 -5.63 -19.43
N VAL A 163 8.38 -5.77 -20.17
CA VAL A 163 8.59 -4.99 -21.40
C VAL A 163 7.48 -5.28 -22.42
N SER A 164 7.00 -6.54 -22.48
CA SER A 164 5.88 -6.96 -23.33
C SER A 164 4.53 -6.36 -22.96
N ASP A 165 4.37 -5.80 -21.74
CA ASP A 165 3.14 -5.14 -21.33
C ASP A 165 3.01 -3.71 -21.89
N LEU A 166 4.08 -3.22 -22.52
CA LEU A 166 4.12 -1.92 -23.17
C LEU A 166 3.69 -2.07 -24.62
N ASP A 167 2.54 -1.57 -24.93
CA ASP A 167 2.05 -1.41 -26.29
C ASP A 167 2.16 0.08 -26.71
N ASP A 168 1.73 0.45 -27.91
CA ASP A 168 1.99 1.78 -28.48
C ASP A 168 1.61 2.93 -27.53
N GLU A 169 0.35 3.04 -27.15
CA GLU A 169 -0.15 4.09 -26.24
C GLU A 169 -0.72 3.56 -24.94
N ILE A 170 -0.54 2.26 -24.67
CA ILE A 170 -1.10 1.64 -23.47
C ILE A 170 -0.05 0.82 -22.71
N ILE A 171 -0.27 0.72 -21.41
CA ILE A 171 0.39 -0.26 -20.56
C ILE A 171 -0.68 -1.25 -20.08
N GLN A 172 -0.45 -2.52 -20.35
CA GLN A 172 -1.29 -3.60 -19.84
C GLN A 172 -0.90 -3.92 -18.41
N ILE A 173 -1.87 -4.00 -17.52
CA ILE A 173 -1.62 -4.22 -16.09
C ILE A 173 -2.44 -5.39 -15.60
N VAL A 174 -1.78 -6.30 -14.90
CA VAL A 174 -2.43 -7.37 -14.15
C VAL A 174 -2.50 -6.97 -12.68
N GLY A 175 -3.69 -6.64 -12.22
CA GLY A 175 -3.95 -6.24 -10.85
C GLY A 175 -4.13 -7.43 -9.90
N LYS A 176 -4.38 -7.12 -8.62
CA LYS A 176 -4.64 -8.12 -7.59
C LYS A 176 -5.89 -8.96 -7.94
N GLY A 177 -5.72 -10.29 -7.98
CA GLY A 177 -6.79 -11.24 -8.33
C GLY A 177 -6.95 -11.46 -9.82
N GLY A 178 -5.92 -11.18 -10.64
CA GLY A 178 -5.94 -11.44 -12.10
C GLY A 178 -6.78 -10.44 -12.91
N VAL A 179 -7.16 -9.31 -12.31
CA VAL A 179 -7.95 -8.29 -13.03
C VAL A 179 -7.05 -7.56 -14.02
N HIS A 180 -7.34 -7.66 -15.30
CA HIS A 180 -6.65 -6.95 -16.36
C HIS A 180 -7.20 -5.53 -16.52
N ARG A 181 -6.32 -4.57 -16.70
CA ARG A 181 -6.65 -3.18 -17.02
C ARG A 181 -5.59 -2.56 -17.90
N VAL A 182 -5.93 -1.47 -18.55
CA VAL A 182 -5.00 -0.68 -19.35
C VAL A 182 -4.84 0.72 -18.76
N VAL A 183 -3.66 1.27 -18.92
CA VAL A 183 -3.37 2.68 -18.63
C VAL A 183 -2.85 3.31 -19.91
N PHE A 184 -3.39 4.46 -20.24
CA PHE A 184 -2.99 5.20 -21.44
C PHE A 184 -1.75 6.08 -21.16
N ILE A 185 -0.75 5.98 -22.02
CA ILE A 185 0.42 6.85 -22.06
C ILE A 185 0.58 7.31 -23.49
N LYS A 186 0.30 8.59 -23.74
CA LYS A 186 0.42 9.14 -25.09
C LYS A 186 1.83 8.95 -25.63
N ARG A 187 1.93 8.54 -26.89
CA ARG A 187 3.20 8.23 -27.58
C ARG A 187 4.22 9.37 -27.50
N TRP A 188 3.75 10.61 -27.58
CA TRP A 188 4.58 11.83 -27.51
C TRP A 188 4.77 12.41 -26.12
N SER A 189 4.23 11.78 -25.10
CA SER A 189 4.42 12.25 -23.72
C SER A 189 5.88 12.11 -23.28
N GLU A 190 6.31 12.99 -22.39
CA GLU A 190 7.66 12.92 -21.81
C GLU A 190 7.92 11.60 -21.10
N GLU A 191 6.88 11.06 -20.44
CA GLU A 191 6.94 9.80 -19.72
C GLU A 191 7.25 8.63 -20.67
N ARG A 192 6.60 8.61 -21.83
CA ARG A 192 6.82 7.57 -22.84
C ARG A 192 8.22 7.67 -23.43
N LYS A 193 8.64 8.85 -23.83
CA LYS A 193 10.00 9.10 -24.36
C LYS A 193 11.08 8.71 -23.34
N LEU A 194 10.87 9.06 -22.07
CA LEU A 194 11.80 8.72 -20.99
C LEU A 194 11.88 7.20 -20.79
N LEU A 195 10.75 6.51 -20.86
CA LEU A 195 10.68 5.06 -20.73
C LEU A 195 11.39 4.35 -21.88
N GLU A 196 11.20 4.80 -23.11
CA GLU A 196 11.89 4.30 -24.28
C GLU A 196 13.40 4.57 -24.22
N TYR A 197 13.77 5.72 -23.70
CA TYR A 197 15.18 6.05 -23.46
C TYR A 197 15.80 5.11 -22.42
N TYR A 198 15.10 4.85 -21.31
CA TYR A 198 15.54 3.86 -20.32
C TYR A 198 15.73 2.48 -20.95
N LEU A 199 14.77 2.00 -21.75
CA LEU A 199 14.84 0.69 -22.41
C LEU A 199 16.02 0.61 -23.39
N ARG A 200 16.33 1.69 -24.12
CA ARG A 200 17.51 1.74 -25.01
C ARG A 200 18.85 1.69 -24.25
N LEU A 201 18.89 2.21 -23.05
CA LEU A 201 20.09 2.13 -22.19
C LEU A 201 20.31 0.74 -21.60
N ARG A 202 19.25 -0.06 -21.47
CA ARG A 202 19.35 -1.44 -21.00
C ARG A 202 20.05 -2.34 -22.03
N LYS A 203 20.99 -3.15 -21.53
CA LYS A 203 21.71 -4.13 -22.37
C LYS A 203 21.37 -5.58 -21.97
N ASP A 204 20.48 -5.73 -20.99
CA ASP A 204 20.03 -7.03 -20.50
C ASP A 204 18.83 -7.56 -21.31
N LYS A 205 18.50 -8.86 -21.09
CA LYS A 205 17.36 -9.55 -21.71
C LYS A 205 16.24 -9.85 -20.71
N GLU A 206 16.27 -9.20 -19.51
CA GLU A 206 15.24 -9.38 -18.51
C GLU A 206 13.88 -8.92 -19.00
N GLU A 207 12.86 -9.75 -18.86
CA GLU A 207 11.49 -9.41 -19.28
C GLU A 207 10.85 -8.32 -18.41
N ARG A 208 11.29 -8.14 -17.17
CA ARG A 208 10.75 -7.11 -16.29
C ARG A 208 11.14 -5.72 -16.75
N LEU A 209 10.15 -4.82 -16.70
CA LEU A 209 10.36 -3.43 -17.11
C LEU A 209 11.39 -2.71 -16.22
N PHE A 210 11.30 -2.88 -14.89
CA PHE A 210 12.23 -2.26 -13.94
C PHE A 210 13.05 -3.30 -13.18
N ILE A 211 14.34 -3.16 -13.28
CA ILE A 211 15.31 -4.07 -12.68
C ILE A 211 16.32 -3.33 -11.81
N ASN A 212 17.01 -4.07 -10.98
CA ASN A 212 18.14 -3.55 -10.23
C ASN A 212 19.42 -3.64 -11.10
N HIS A 213 20.09 -2.51 -11.28
CA HIS A 213 21.33 -2.41 -12.07
C HIS A 213 22.58 -2.43 -11.14
N CYS A 214 22.65 -3.36 -10.19
CA CYS A 214 23.81 -3.48 -9.30
C CYS A 214 24.79 -4.57 -9.79
N ASN A 215 26.06 -4.23 -9.95
CA ASN A 215 27.19 -5.16 -10.15
C ASN A 215 26.95 -6.24 -11.22
N ASN A 216 26.46 -5.86 -12.39
CA ASN A 216 26.13 -6.78 -13.50
C ASN A 216 25.13 -7.90 -13.15
N ALA A 217 24.49 -7.84 -12.01
CA ALA A 217 23.44 -8.75 -11.62
C ALA A 217 22.07 -8.07 -11.80
N PHE A 218 21.32 -8.54 -12.78
CA PHE A 218 20.00 -7.99 -13.13
C PHE A 218 18.91 -8.64 -12.27
N TRP A 219 18.78 -8.15 -11.03
CA TRP A 219 17.81 -8.68 -10.09
C TRP A 219 16.46 -7.95 -10.19
N LYS A 220 15.41 -8.66 -9.85
CA LYS A 220 14.12 -8.04 -9.63
C LYS A 220 14.24 -6.86 -8.66
N LEU A 221 13.81 -5.67 -9.08
CA LEU A 221 13.75 -4.51 -8.21
C LEU A 221 12.74 -4.75 -7.07
N SER A 222 13.19 -4.58 -5.84
CA SER A 222 12.34 -4.85 -4.68
C SER A 222 11.48 -3.63 -4.34
N ARG A 223 10.30 -3.87 -3.75
CA ARG A 223 9.45 -2.83 -3.20
C ARG A 223 10.20 -1.98 -2.16
N VAL A 224 10.98 -2.62 -1.30
CA VAL A 224 11.77 -1.94 -0.27
C VAL A 224 12.82 -1.01 -0.88
N SER A 225 13.43 -1.41 -2.00
CA SER A 225 14.41 -0.57 -2.71
C SER A 225 13.75 0.70 -3.26
N VAL A 226 12.54 0.60 -3.85
CA VAL A 226 11.82 1.77 -4.35
C VAL A 226 11.32 2.65 -3.20
N GLU A 227 10.77 2.05 -2.14
CA GLU A 227 10.33 2.82 -0.96
C GLU A 227 11.50 3.54 -0.30
N ARG A 228 12.67 2.92 -0.24
CA ARG A 228 13.90 3.55 0.27
C ARG A 228 14.35 4.67 -0.65
N MET A 229 14.44 4.43 -1.95
CA MET A 229 14.79 5.44 -2.95
C MET A 229 13.91 6.67 -2.81
N VAL A 230 12.59 6.48 -2.78
CA VAL A 230 11.63 7.58 -2.64
C VAL A 230 11.78 8.28 -1.28
N ARG A 231 12.05 7.57 -0.19
CA ARG A 231 12.13 8.14 1.17
C ARG A 231 13.43 8.88 1.45
N GLU A 232 14.56 8.32 1.09
CA GLU A 232 15.88 8.87 1.41
C GLU A 232 16.11 10.19 0.71
N GLU A 233 15.59 10.31 -0.49
CA GLU A 233 15.70 11.50 -1.32
C GLU A 233 15.02 12.75 -0.70
N TRP A 234 14.00 12.55 0.16
CA TRP A 234 13.12 13.62 0.66
C TRP A 234 13.28 13.93 2.14
N LYS A 235 13.97 13.08 2.90
CA LYS A 235 14.29 13.35 4.31
C LYS A 235 14.95 14.72 4.51
N LYS A 236 15.72 15.17 3.54
CA LYS A 236 16.41 16.47 3.57
C LYS A 236 15.47 17.67 3.40
N GLN A 237 14.25 17.46 2.94
CA GLN A 237 13.27 18.54 2.68
C GLN A 237 12.05 18.49 3.60
N TRP A 238 12.10 17.75 4.72
CA TRP A 238 11.02 17.64 5.72
C TRP A 238 9.70 17.04 5.15
N ILE A 239 9.73 16.46 3.93
CA ILE A 239 8.57 15.85 3.31
C ILE A 239 8.73 14.33 3.37
N THR A 240 7.75 13.64 3.98
CA THR A 240 7.72 12.18 3.98
C THR A 240 7.07 11.69 2.69
N VAL A 241 7.87 11.26 1.73
CA VAL A 241 7.36 10.74 0.46
C VAL A 241 7.36 9.21 0.46
N TYR A 242 6.28 8.61 -0.02
CA TYR A 242 6.11 7.16 -0.20
C TYR A 242 5.30 6.88 -1.47
N PRO A 243 5.43 5.71 -2.10
CA PRO A 243 4.82 5.46 -3.41
C PRO A 243 3.30 5.68 -3.49
N HIS A 244 2.56 5.36 -2.41
CA HIS A 244 1.12 5.62 -2.39
C HIS A 244 0.77 7.11 -2.31
N LEU A 245 1.69 7.97 -1.85
CA LEU A 245 1.46 9.41 -1.79
C LEU A 245 1.29 10.02 -3.18
N PHE A 246 2.04 9.56 -4.19
CA PHE A 246 1.84 9.99 -5.58
C PHE A 246 0.43 9.68 -6.07
N ARG A 247 -0.09 8.51 -5.74
CA ARG A 247 -1.44 8.11 -6.09
C ARG A 247 -2.49 8.95 -5.35
N HIS A 248 -2.26 9.27 -4.07
CA HIS A 248 -3.11 10.18 -3.30
C HIS A 248 -3.10 11.58 -3.90
N SER A 249 -1.92 12.12 -4.23
CA SER A 249 -1.76 13.43 -4.86
C SER A 249 -2.49 13.52 -6.20
N PHE A 250 -2.38 12.49 -7.03
CA PHE A 250 -3.11 12.43 -8.29
C PHE A 250 -4.63 12.42 -8.08
N ALA A 251 -5.14 11.62 -7.15
CA ALA A 251 -6.57 11.57 -6.83
C ALA A 251 -7.08 12.95 -6.35
N THR A 252 -6.35 13.59 -5.42
CA THR A 252 -6.67 14.92 -4.92
C THR A 252 -6.65 15.96 -6.04
N LYS A 253 -5.65 15.91 -6.94
CA LYS A 253 -5.58 16.78 -8.12
C LYS A 253 -6.80 16.63 -9.03
N LEU A 254 -7.28 15.42 -9.26
CA LEU A 254 -8.49 15.17 -10.06
C LEU A 254 -9.74 15.73 -9.39
N ILE A 255 -9.88 15.57 -8.07
CA ILE A 255 -11.00 16.12 -7.30
C ILE A 255 -11.01 17.65 -7.38
N ARG A 256 -9.86 18.30 -7.19
CA ARG A 256 -9.71 19.75 -7.33
C ARG A 256 -10.08 20.24 -8.73
N LYS A 257 -9.82 19.43 -9.76
CA LYS A 257 -10.26 19.67 -11.13
C LYS A 257 -11.74 19.31 -11.37
N LYS A 258 -12.52 19.07 -10.31
CA LYS A 258 -13.95 18.73 -10.35
C LYS A 258 -14.29 17.48 -11.16
N ALA A 259 -13.35 16.54 -11.28
CA ALA A 259 -13.61 15.25 -11.91
C ALA A 259 -14.61 14.45 -11.06
N SER A 260 -15.53 13.73 -11.73
CA SER A 260 -16.51 12.91 -11.03
C SER A 260 -15.83 11.84 -10.16
N ILE A 261 -16.30 11.68 -8.92
CA ILE A 261 -15.80 10.69 -7.97
C ILE A 261 -15.91 9.26 -8.52
N PHE A 262 -16.91 8.97 -9.33
CA PHE A 262 -17.07 7.67 -10.00
C PHE A 262 -15.98 7.43 -11.04
N HIS A 263 -15.59 8.47 -11.80
CA HIS A 263 -14.48 8.36 -12.73
C HIS A 263 -13.17 8.16 -11.98
N ILE A 264 -12.94 8.88 -10.89
CA ILE A 264 -11.75 8.72 -10.03
C ILE A 264 -11.72 7.31 -9.43
N GLN A 265 -12.86 6.80 -8.93
CA GLN A 265 -12.95 5.42 -8.43
C GLN A 265 -12.56 4.40 -9.50
N LYS A 266 -13.08 4.54 -10.73
CA LYS A 266 -12.74 3.66 -11.86
C LYS A 266 -11.27 3.77 -12.21
N LEU A 267 -10.72 4.97 -12.36
CA LEU A 267 -9.32 5.21 -12.67
C LEU A 267 -8.39 4.58 -11.61
N LEU A 268 -8.72 4.77 -10.34
CA LEU A 268 -7.94 4.22 -9.23
C LEU A 268 -8.24 2.73 -8.96
N TRP A 269 -9.25 2.14 -9.63
CA TRP A 269 -9.66 0.74 -9.41
C TRP A 269 -9.92 0.43 -7.93
N HIS A 270 -10.64 1.33 -7.27
CA HIS A 270 -11.10 1.09 -5.92
C HIS A 270 -12.36 0.22 -5.95
N LYS A 271 -12.29 -0.97 -5.33
CA LYS A 271 -13.46 -1.86 -5.21
C LYS A 271 -14.60 -1.22 -4.43
N ASN A 272 -14.26 -0.38 -3.44
CA ASN A 272 -15.23 0.33 -2.61
C ASN A 272 -15.09 1.84 -2.84
N ILE A 273 -16.21 2.49 -3.15
CA ILE A 273 -16.28 3.95 -3.34
C ILE A 273 -15.87 4.73 -2.08
N GLN A 274 -16.11 4.17 -0.89
CA GLN A 274 -15.69 4.75 0.39
C GLN A 274 -14.20 5.10 0.41
N THR A 275 -13.38 4.27 -0.25
CA THR A 275 -11.93 4.54 -0.37
C THR A 275 -11.65 5.80 -1.19
N THR A 276 -12.50 6.11 -2.16
CA THR A 276 -12.38 7.33 -2.98
C THR A 276 -13.02 8.53 -2.29
N GLN A 277 -14.11 8.33 -1.55
CA GLN A 277 -14.75 9.38 -0.77
C GLN A 277 -13.84 9.99 0.29
N ASN A 278 -12.88 9.22 0.81
CA ASN A 278 -11.89 9.76 1.75
C ASN A 278 -11.10 10.96 1.19
N TYR A 279 -11.00 11.10 -0.13
CA TYR A 279 -10.35 12.26 -0.74
C TYR A 279 -11.21 13.53 -0.72
N LEU A 280 -12.53 13.40 -0.48
CA LEU A 280 -13.42 14.58 -0.37
C LEU A 280 -13.07 15.41 0.87
N SER A 281 -12.53 14.79 1.92
CA SER A 281 -12.07 15.53 3.10
C SER A 281 -10.98 16.57 2.79
N CYS A 282 -10.25 16.41 1.69
CA CYS A 282 -9.29 17.41 1.22
C CYS A 282 -9.97 18.69 0.71
N LEU A 283 -11.24 18.59 0.26
CA LEU A 283 -12.04 19.75 -0.17
C LEU A 283 -12.72 20.45 1.00
N GLU A 284 -13.07 19.72 2.06
CA GLU A 284 -13.71 20.29 3.24
C GLU A 284 -12.81 21.35 3.89
N HIS A 285 -11.53 21.11 3.97
CA HIS A 285 -10.55 22.11 4.45
C HIS A 285 -10.49 23.36 3.57
N GLU A 286 -10.56 23.20 2.25
CA GLU A 286 -10.61 24.36 1.32
C GLU A 286 -11.91 25.13 1.42
N LEU A 287 -13.03 24.44 1.72
CA LEU A 287 -14.33 25.08 1.96
C LEU A 287 -14.34 25.87 3.27
N GLU A 288 -13.68 25.38 4.32
CA GLU A 288 -13.51 26.12 5.58
C GLU A 288 -12.68 27.39 5.37
N GLU A 289 -11.56 27.31 4.63
CA GLU A 289 -10.76 28.49 4.27
C GLU A 289 -11.56 29.52 3.46
N VAL A 290 -12.33 29.06 2.47
CA VAL A 290 -13.20 29.94 1.67
C VAL A 290 -14.31 30.56 2.54
N GLN A 291 -14.90 29.81 3.47
CA GLN A 291 -15.90 30.35 4.40
C GLN A 291 -15.32 31.41 5.34
N LEU A 292 -14.08 31.23 5.79
CA LEU A 292 -13.38 32.22 6.61
C LEU A 292 -13.09 33.51 5.81
N LEU A 293 -12.61 33.37 4.56
CA LEU A 293 -12.36 34.50 3.67
C LEU A 293 -13.63 35.29 3.32
N VAL A 294 -14.78 34.62 3.23
CA VAL A 294 -16.08 35.29 3.02
C VAL A 294 -16.53 36.04 4.26
N LYS A 295 -16.27 35.50 5.47
CA LYS A 295 -16.60 36.18 6.74
C LYS A 295 -15.74 37.40 7.01
N GLU A 296 -14.48 37.43 6.55
CA GLU A 296 -13.58 38.58 6.70
C GLU A 296 -13.92 39.73 5.74
N LYS A 297 -14.77 39.51 4.73
CA LYS A 297 -15.19 40.53 3.73
C LYS A 297 -16.61 41.00 3.90
N LEU A 298 -17.32 40.54 4.91
CA LEU A 298 -18.65 41.01 5.35
C LEU A 298 -18.54 41.79 6.67
#